data_d74fc1fd2fff846f63b3159f16ab3375
#
_entry.id   d74fc1fd2fff846f63b3159f16ab3375
#
_cell.length_a   1.000
_cell.length_b   1.000
_cell.length_c   1.000
_cell.angle_alpha   90.00
_cell.angle_beta   90.00
_cell.angle_gamma   90.00
#
_symmetry.space_group_name_H-M   'P 1'
#
loop_
_entity.id
_entity.type
_entity.pdbx_description
1 polymer ?
#
loop_
_entity_poly.entity_id
_entity_poly.type
_entity_poly.pdbx_seq_one_letter_code
_entity_poly.pdbx_strand_id
1 'polypeptide(L)'
;MALDPITLAHQSPDAASFERAVLDELAREVGFEAAFFATHGETPTTVALDTAALIDAFSSRRYQDEVASLKRHATRGVVVDTMHATEAEVRRRRYHRDFAAPIRGRHTLLAPIVVRDRVLGGLMLGRTGATFPDAALARIAELLPAIALGRASFFLPWRASPLARSRGWLGRIGVAQVRERAGELVVRDRGRFREMVRESEDGDVVWTRASLDGVRSGWFYVELFHLAAARARQRRSALFLGAGGGVAMRQFAEAYPGIAIDVVDLDPRVLELARDWFGLGAVPALTAYVGDAADFVHHAHFSRWDVVVVDAFTDLDLPRALLVPCFFRDLSRVLRPGGAVAFNTIGALGTGVVRDVERLARSAFDDVRLVPVLDEGEDYDPDARRNVVVLGSRR
;
A
#
# COMPACT_ATOMS: atom_id res chain seq x y z
N MET A 1 3.29 -12.17 19.22
CA MET A 1 3.51 -12.16 17.75
C MET A 1 3.17 -10.74 17.31
N ALA A 2 3.98 -10.08 16.50
CA ALA A 2 3.67 -8.70 16.09
C ALA A 2 2.44 -8.68 15.18
N LEU A 3 1.60 -7.64 15.29
CA LEU A 3 0.42 -7.43 14.45
C LEU A 3 0.82 -7.45 12.96
N ASP A 4 0.24 -8.37 12.20
CA ASP A 4 0.32 -8.42 10.73
C ASP A 4 -1.10 -8.27 10.14
N PRO A 5 -1.51 -7.04 9.77
CA PRO A 5 -2.85 -6.79 9.28
C PRO A 5 -3.21 -7.55 8.00
N ILE A 6 -2.22 -7.94 7.20
CA ILE A 6 -2.46 -8.65 5.94
C ILE A 6 -2.79 -10.11 6.21
N THR A 7 -2.05 -10.74 7.10
CA THR A 7 -2.38 -12.10 7.57
C THR A 7 -3.78 -12.11 8.20
N LEU A 8 -4.11 -11.10 9.03
CA LEU A 8 -5.44 -10.99 9.62
C LEU A 8 -6.53 -10.84 8.57
N ALA A 9 -6.31 -9.98 7.55
CA ALA A 9 -7.27 -9.83 6.45
C ALA A 9 -7.50 -11.15 5.69
N HIS A 10 -6.42 -11.89 5.43
CA HIS A 10 -6.52 -13.17 4.74
C HIS A 10 -7.23 -14.26 5.56
N GLN A 11 -7.11 -14.21 6.89
CA GLN A 11 -7.73 -15.20 7.80
C GLN A 11 -9.15 -14.82 8.21
N SER A 12 -9.56 -13.58 7.99
CA SER A 12 -10.88 -13.09 8.40
C SER A 12 -11.94 -13.41 7.34
N PRO A 13 -13.09 -13.94 7.73
CA PRO A 13 -14.17 -14.27 6.79
C PRO A 13 -14.89 -13.03 6.22
N ASP A 14 -14.84 -11.91 6.95
CA ASP A 14 -15.49 -10.64 6.59
C ASP A 14 -14.75 -9.45 7.22
N ALA A 15 -15.16 -8.26 6.80
CA ALA A 15 -14.57 -7.01 7.25
C ALA A 15 -14.70 -6.77 8.76
N ALA A 16 -15.83 -7.11 9.35
CA ALA A 16 -16.05 -6.91 10.78
C ALA A 16 -15.15 -7.82 11.62
N SER A 17 -14.97 -9.07 11.19
CA SER A 17 -14.02 -10.02 11.79
C SER A 17 -12.58 -9.53 11.70
N PHE A 18 -12.19 -8.97 10.54
CA PHE A 18 -10.88 -8.35 10.36
C PHE A 18 -10.68 -7.15 11.29
N GLU A 19 -11.63 -6.23 11.32
CA GLU A 19 -11.58 -5.04 12.18
C GLU A 19 -11.48 -5.43 13.66
N ARG A 20 -12.24 -6.44 14.08
CA ARG A 20 -12.16 -6.99 15.44
C ARG A 20 -10.76 -7.54 15.73
N ALA A 21 -10.22 -8.36 14.84
CA ALA A 21 -8.91 -8.95 15.01
C ALA A 21 -7.79 -7.87 15.08
N VAL A 22 -7.89 -6.81 14.26
CA VAL A 22 -6.98 -5.66 14.33
C VAL A 22 -7.08 -4.96 15.69
N LEU A 23 -8.29 -4.71 16.18
CA LEU A 23 -8.49 -4.06 17.49
C LEU A 23 -7.97 -4.92 18.63
N ASP A 24 -8.17 -6.24 18.59
CA ASP A 24 -7.67 -7.17 19.61
C ASP A 24 -6.13 -7.23 19.66
N GLU A 25 -5.45 -7.18 18.51
CA GLU A 25 -3.98 -7.11 18.45
C GLU A 25 -3.45 -5.75 18.91
N LEU A 26 -4.07 -4.65 18.46
CA LEU A 26 -3.70 -3.32 18.91
C LEU A 26 -3.90 -3.14 20.43
N ALA A 27 -4.93 -3.76 21.02
CA ALA A 27 -5.11 -3.74 22.46
C ALA A 27 -3.93 -4.37 23.21
N ARG A 28 -3.35 -5.43 22.67
CA ARG A 28 -2.17 -6.11 23.24
C ARG A 28 -0.87 -5.33 23.03
N GLU A 29 -0.68 -4.69 21.86
CA GLU A 29 0.55 -3.97 21.54
C GLU A 29 0.60 -2.55 22.13
N VAL A 30 -0.52 -1.82 22.01
CA VAL A 30 -0.58 -0.38 22.34
C VAL A 30 -1.26 -0.13 23.68
N GLY A 31 -2.27 -0.94 24.00
CA GLY A 31 -3.10 -0.81 25.18
C GLY A 31 -4.11 0.35 25.06
N PHE A 32 -5.38 0.00 25.10
CA PHE A 32 -6.50 0.94 25.19
C PHE A 32 -7.69 0.23 25.86
N GLU A 33 -8.65 1.00 26.36
CA GLU A 33 -9.83 0.46 27.00
C GLU A 33 -11.08 0.59 26.14
N ALA A 34 -11.07 1.50 25.18
CA ALA A 34 -12.19 1.68 24.24
C ALA A 34 -11.67 1.93 22.83
N ALA A 35 -12.39 1.47 21.83
CA ALA A 35 -12.03 1.71 20.45
C ALA A 35 -13.23 1.66 19.53
N PHE A 36 -13.12 2.31 18.37
CA PHE A 36 -13.90 1.97 17.20
C PHE A 36 -13.05 1.96 15.93
N PHE A 37 -13.42 1.09 15.03
CA PHE A 37 -12.96 1.04 13.67
C PHE A 37 -14.17 1.28 12.77
N ALA A 38 -14.21 2.40 12.07
CA ALA A 38 -15.33 2.79 11.24
C ALA A 38 -14.89 3.01 9.79
N THR A 39 -15.67 2.53 8.87
CA THR A 39 -15.53 2.81 7.44
C THR A 39 -16.82 3.41 6.90
N HIS A 40 -16.69 4.24 5.85
CA HIS A 40 -17.85 4.98 5.33
C HIS A 40 -18.94 4.03 4.81
N GLY A 41 -20.16 4.22 5.32
CA GLY A 41 -21.34 3.47 4.90
C GLY A 41 -21.55 2.11 5.58
N GLU A 42 -20.70 1.74 6.53
CA GLU A 42 -20.81 0.49 7.27
C GLU A 42 -20.98 0.71 8.78
N THR A 43 -21.47 -0.34 9.45
CA THR A 43 -21.60 -0.34 10.92
C THR A 43 -20.20 -0.41 11.55
N PRO A 44 -19.82 0.51 12.45
CA PRO A 44 -18.54 0.48 13.11
C PRO A 44 -18.32 -0.78 13.96
N THR A 45 -17.10 -1.32 13.95
CA THR A 45 -16.67 -2.32 14.91
C THR A 45 -16.20 -1.61 16.17
N THR A 46 -16.74 -1.95 17.34
CA THR A 46 -16.48 -1.24 18.59
C THR A 46 -15.94 -2.15 19.69
N VAL A 47 -15.17 -1.55 20.61
CA VAL A 47 -14.74 -2.14 21.88
C VAL A 47 -15.16 -1.18 23.01
N ALA A 48 -15.92 -1.67 23.97
CA ALA A 48 -16.42 -0.92 25.12
C ALA A 48 -17.19 0.38 24.78
N LEU A 49 -17.75 0.50 23.60
CA LEU A 49 -18.54 1.65 23.14
C LEU A 49 -19.92 1.18 22.65
N ASP A 50 -20.94 2.00 22.88
CA ASP A 50 -22.27 1.79 22.33
C ASP A 50 -22.28 2.18 20.84
N THR A 51 -22.39 1.19 19.97
CA THR A 51 -22.38 1.36 18.53
C THR A 51 -23.55 2.23 18.04
N ALA A 52 -24.75 2.06 18.61
CA ALA A 52 -25.93 2.82 18.21
C ALA A 52 -25.78 4.30 18.58
N ALA A 53 -25.30 4.59 19.79
CA ALA A 53 -25.02 5.95 20.24
C ALA A 53 -23.94 6.63 19.39
N LEU A 54 -22.91 5.89 18.97
CA LEU A 54 -21.86 6.40 18.06
C LEU A 54 -22.41 6.76 16.68
N ILE A 55 -23.23 5.88 16.07
CA ILE A 55 -23.83 6.13 14.76
C ILE A 55 -24.72 7.37 14.81
N ASP A 56 -25.56 7.51 15.83
CA ASP A 56 -26.41 8.67 16.04
C ASP A 56 -25.57 9.95 16.18
N ALA A 57 -24.51 9.90 16.97
CA ALA A 57 -23.62 11.04 17.17
C ALA A 57 -22.91 11.49 15.89
N PHE A 58 -22.36 10.56 15.12
CA PHE A 58 -21.68 10.89 13.86
C PHE A 58 -22.63 11.32 12.75
N SER A 59 -23.89 10.90 12.81
CA SER A 59 -24.95 11.30 11.88
C SER A 59 -25.59 12.64 12.26
N SER A 60 -25.54 13.02 13.53
CA SER A 60 -26.15 14.25 14.04
C SER A 60 -25.30 15.49 13.75
N ARG A 61 -25.96 16.64 13.52
CA ARG A 61 -25.26 17.93 13.42
C ARG A 61 -24.58 18.38 14.72
N ARG A 62 -24.89 17.71 15.84
CA ARG A 62 -24.48 18.12 17.20
C ARG A 62 -22.96 18.14 17.41
N TYR A 63 -22.24 17.25 16.73
CA TYR A 63 -20.76 17.08 16.87
C TYR A 63 -19.99 17.46 15.60
N GLN A 64 -20.67 17.96 14.58
CA GLN A 64 -20.04 18.21 13.26
C GLN A 64 -18.82 19.12 13.33
N ASP A 65 -18.85 20.18 14.14
CA ASP A 65 -17.73 21.12 14.25
C ASP A 65 -16.52 20.47 14.96
N GLU A 66 -16.77 19.71 16.02
CA GLU A 66 -15.73 19.02 16.77
C GLU A 66 -15.11 17.87 15.94
N VAL A 67 -15.95 17.09 15.26
CA VAL A 67 -15.52 16.01 14.35
C VAL A 67 -14.79 16.58 13.13
N ALA A 68 -15.24 17.70 12.57
CA ALA A 68 -14.57 18.37 11.45
C ALA A 68 -13.19 18.89 11.86
N SER A 69 -13.05 19.40 13.08
CA SER A 69 -11.74 19.78 13.63
C SER A 69 -10.79 18.59 13.73
N LEU A 70 -11.24 17.49 14.33
CA LEU A 70 -10.45 16.27 14.45
C LEU A 70 -10.09 15.67 13.09
N LYS A 71 -11.04 15.63 12.15
CA LYS A 71 -10.80 15.16 10.78
C LYS A 71 -9.74 15.97 10.04
N ARG A 72 -9.72 17.30 10.18
CA ARG A 72 -8.70 18.15 9.55
C ARG A 72 -7.28 17.82 10.02
N HIS A 73 -7.13 17.46 11.29
CA HIS A 73 -5.83 17.06 11.85
C HIS A 73 -5.50 15.60 11.49
N ALA A 74 -6.49 14.70 11.56
CA ALA A 74 -6.32 13.29 11.23
C ALA A 74 -5.90 13.04 9.77
N THR A 75 -6.27 13.91 8.83
CA THR A 75 -5.81 13.80 7.43
C THR A 75 -4.29 13.96 7.27
N ARG A 76 -3.60 14.43 8.31
CA ARG A 76 -2.14 14.60 8.35
C ARG A 76 -1.41 13.46 9.07
N GLY A 77 -2.12 12.43 9.53
CA GLY A 77 -1.55 11.27 10.23
C GLY A 77 -2.26 10.95 11.55
N VAL A 78 -1.58 10.22 12.41
CA VAL A 78 -2.08 9.86 13.75
C VAL A 78 -2.10 11.09 14.64
N VAL A 79 -3.23 11.35 15.28
CA VAL A 79 -3.42 12.53 16.14
C VAL A 79 -3.99 12.10 17.50
N VAL A 80 -3.36 12.56 18.58
CA VAL A 80 -3.95 12.50 19.93
C VAL A 80 -4.61 13.83 20.21
N ASP A 81 -5.77 13.80 20.85
CA ASP A 81 -6.58 14.99 21.15
C ASP A 81 -5.84 16.08 21.95
N THR A 82 -4.87 15.69 22.76
CA THR A 82 -4.01 16.60 23.52
C THR A 82 -2.84 17.20 22.73
N MET A 83 -2.60 16.80 21.49
CA MET A 83 -1.57 17.43 20.63
C MET A 83 -1.94 18.85 20.19
N HIS A 84 -3.22 19.16 20.15
CA HIS A 84 -3.74 20.43 19.64
C HIS A 84 -4.67 21.17 20.61
N ALA A 85 -4.79 20.66 21.84
CA ALA A 85 -5.61 21.25 22.89
C ALA A 85 -5.11 20.79 24.26
N THR A 86 -5.27 21.62 25.27
CA THR A 86 -5.00 21.23 26.65
C THR A 86 -6.02 20.18 27.12
N GLU A 87 -5.65 19.38 28.11
CA GLU A 87 -6.55 18.37 28.70
C GLU A 87 -7.86 18.99 29.21
N ALA A 88 -7.79 20.22 29.75
CA ALA A 88 -8.96 20.94 30.20
C ALA A 88 -9.89 21.37 29.05
N GLU A 89 -9.33 21.73 27.90
CA GLU A 89 -10.11 22.05 26.70
C GLU A 89 -10.75 20.81 26.09
N VAL A 90 -9.99 19.69 26.04
CA VAL A 90 -10.52 18.41 25.56
C VAL A 90 -11.71 17.95 26.42
N ARG A 91 -11.59 18.05 27.75
CA ARG A 91 -12.68 17.69 28.67
C ARG A 91 -13.94 18.55 28.53
N ARG A 92 -13.82 19.76 28.01
CA ARG A 92 -14.97 20.66 27.76
C ARG A 92 -15.70 20.32 26.45
N ARG A 93 -15.09 19.57 25.56
CA ARG A 93 -15.72 19.18 24.28
C ARG A 93 -16.92 18.30 24.52
N ARG A 94 -17.98 18.50 23.73
CA ARG A 94 -19.24 17.73 23.87
C ARG A 94 -19.01 16.24 23.66
N TYR A 95 -18.24 15.90 22.62
CA TYR A 95 -17.93 14.51 22.33
C TYR A 95 -17.21 13.81 23.50
N HIS A 96 -16.30 14.51 24.19
CA HIS A 96 -15.62 13.96 25.34
C HIS A 96 -16.59 13.66 26.48
N ARG A 97 -17.54 14.57 26.77
CA ARG A 97 -18.53 14.38 27.83
C ARG A 97 -19.51 13.24 27.51
N ASP A 98 -19.92 13.14 26.25
CA ASP A 98 -20.97 12.25 25.84
C ASP A 98 -20.44 10.82 25.54
N PHE A 99 -19.18 10.67 25.12
CA PHE A 99 -18.60 9.38 24.73
C PHE A 99 -17.39 8.98 25.56
N ALA A 100 -16.41 9.85 25.77
CA ALA A 100 -15.19 9.49 26.49
C ALA A 100 -15.39 9.42 28.00
N ALA A 101 -16.11 10.37 28.59
CA ALA A 101 -16.32 10.41 30.03
C ALA A 101 -17.12 9.21 30.59
N PRO A 102 -18.18 8.69 29.94
CA PRO A 102 -18.89 7.52 30.41
C PRO A 102 -18.01 6.26 30.52
N ILE A 103 -17.02 6.13 29.66
CA ILE A 103 -16.03 5.03 29.69
C ILE A 103 -14.75 5.41 30.44
N ARG A 104 -14.76 6.52 31.18
CA ARG A 104 -13.60 7.10 31.89
C ARG A 104 -12.41 7.43 30.97
N GLY A 105 -12.64 7.56 29.67
CA GLY A 105 -11.62 7.90 28.68
C GLY A 105 -11.06 9.29 28.92
N ARG A 106 -9.73 9.42 28.99
CA ARG A 106 -9.03 10.69 29.17
C ARG A 106 -8.29 11.15 27.92
N HIS A 107 -7.82 10.20 27.13
CA HIS A 107 -7.01 10.46 25.94
C HIS A 107 -7.60 9.70 24.77
N THR A 108 -7.78 10.41 23.66
CA THR A 108 -8.31 9.84 22.41
C THR A 108 -7.29 9.99 21.31
N LEU A 109 -6.95 8.88 20.69
CA LEU A 109 -6.14 8.82 19.47
C LEU A 109 -7.07 8.64 18.28
N LEU A 110 -6.83 9.38 17.21
CA LEU A 110 -7.48 9.23 15.92
C LEU A 110 -6.44 8.93 14.84
N ALA A 111 -6.73 7.94 14.03
CA ALA A 111 -5.91 7.54 12.90
C ALA A 111 -6.79 7.36 11.66
N PRO A 112 -6.51 8.04 10.55
CA PRO A 112 -7.29 7.91 9.35
C PRO A 112 -6.93 6.60 8.63
N ILE A 113 -7.94 5.90 8.14
CA ILE A 113 -7.78 4.76 7.24
C ILE A 113 -7.84 5.31 5.82
N VAL A 114 -6.67 5.41 5.17
CA VAL A 114 -6.53 6.07 3.86
C VAL A 114 -5.99 5.08 2.84
N VAL A 115 -6.65 4.97 1.71
CA VAL A 115 -6.15 4.26 0.54
C VAL A 115 -6.21 5.21 -0.66
N ARG A 116 -5.08 5.42 -1.31
CA ARG A 116 -4.93 6.38 -2.43
C ARG A 116 -5.40 7.77 -2.02
N ASP A 117 -5.56 8.64 -1.70
CA ASP A 117 -6.18 9.93 -1.36
C ASP A 117 -7.58 9.83 -0.78
N ARG A 118 -8.14 8.64 -0.64
CA ARG A 118 -9.48 8.47 -0.09
C ARG A 118 -9.40 8.05 1.37
N VAL A 119 -10.01 8.82 2.22
CA VAL A 119 -10.29 8.41 3.59
C VAL A 119 -11.41 7.39 3.52
N LEU A 120 -11.10 6.11 3.76
CA LEU A 120 -12.08 5.03 3.83
C LEU A 120 -12.86 5.09 5.14
N GLY A 121 -12.20 5.56 6.19
CA GLY A 121 -12.74 5.59 7.53
C GLY A 121 -11.72 6.08 8.55
N GLY A 122 -11.88 5.64 9.78
CA GLY A 122 -10.98 5.98 10.88
C GLY A 122 -10.92 4.93 11.96
N LEU A 123 -9.78 4.86 12.59
CA LEU A 123 -9.55 4.13 13.83
C LEU A 123 -9.50 5.15 14.98
N MET A 124 -10.27 4.90 16.03
CA MET A 124 -10.19 5.66 17.28
C MET A 124 -9.85 4.71 18.42
N LEU A 125 -8.89 5.12 19.25
CA LEU A 125 -8.52 4.41 20.47
C LEU A 125 -8.65 5.36 21.65
N GLY A 126 -9.22 4.88 22.74
CA GLY A 126 -9.41 5.63 23.99
C GLY A 126 -8.67 5.01 25.16
N ARG A 127 -7.96 5.83 25.97
CA ARG A 127 -7.27 5.43 27.19
C ARG A 127 -7.80 6.16 28.41
N THR A 128 -7.81 5.45 29.56
CA THR A 128 -8.23 5.99 30.86
C THR A 128 -7.04 6.48 31.71
N GLY A 129 -5.86 5.95 31.46
CA GLY A 129 -4.63 6.24 32.21
C GLY A 129 -3.79 7.37 31.60
N ALA A 130 -2.50 7.12 31.39
CA ALA A 130 -1.60 8.05 30.74
C ALA A 130 -1.90 8.17 29.24
N THR A 131 -1.46 9.28 28.64
CA THR A 131 -1.56 9.46 27.17
C THR A 131 -0.83 8.37 26.40
N PHE A 132 -1.07 8.28 25.11
CA PHE A 132 -0.35 7.35 24.26
C PHE A 132 1.14 7.75 24.17
N PRO A 133 2.07 6.83 24.46
CA PRO A 133 3.49 7.13 24.32
C PRO A 133 3.89 7.25 22.85
N ASP A 134 4.95 8.00 22.55
CA ASP A 134 5.43 8.23 21.17
C ASP A 134 5.71 6.92 20.42
N ALA A 135 6.21 5.91 21.11
CA ALA A 135 6.43 4.58 20.53
C ALA A 135 5.12 3.93 20.04
N ALA A 136 4.01 4.11 20.75
CA ALA A 136 2.70 3.63 20.34
C ALA A 136 2.16 4.39 19.13
N LEU A 137 2.37 5.72 19.10
CA LEU A 137 1.98 6.57 17.97
C LEU A 137 2.74 6.17 16.69
N ALA A 138 4.07 5.99 16.82
CA ALA A 138 4.92 5.55 15.72
C ALA A 138 4.51 4.16 15.21
N ARG A 139 4.21 3.25 16.14
CA ARG A 139 3.78 1.88 15.79
C ARG A 139 2.43 1.87 15.05
N ILE A 140 1.47 2.65 15.50
CA ILE A 140 0.18 2.78 14.80
C ILE A 140 0.39 3.40 13.41
N ALA A 141 1.16 4.47 13.30
CA ALA A 141 1.46 5.11 12.02
C ALA A 141 2.11 4.13 11.02
N GLU A 142 3.00 3.27 11.50
CA GLU A 142 3.64 2.20 10.72
C GLU A 142 2.63 1.16 10.22
N LEU A 143 1.64 0.79 11.04
CA LEU A 143 0.65 -0.24 10.73
C LEU A 143 -0.51 0.27 9.86
N LEU A 144 -0.81 1.57 9.90
CA LEU A 144 -1.97 2.14 9.22
C LEU A 144 -2.06 1.80 7.72
N PRO A 145 -0.98 1.87 6.92
CA PRO A 145 -1.07 1.51 5.50
C PRO A 145 -1.49 0.05 5.30
N ALA A 146 -0.94 -0.87 6.10
CA ALA A 146 -1.27 -2.28 6.02
C ALA A 146 -2.70 -2.57 6.52
N ILE A 147 -3.15 -1.87 7.58
CA ILE A 147 -4.54 -1.95 8.06
C ILE A 147 -5.50 -1.43 6.99
N ALA A 148 -5.17 -0.30 6.35
CA ALA A 148 -6.00 0.27 5.30
C ALA A 148 -6.12 -0.66 4.08
N LEU A 149 -5.02 -1.28 3.65
CA LEU A 149 -5.02 -2.23 2.56
C LEU A 149 -5.76 -3.53 2.92
N GLY A 150 -5.50 -4.07 4.11
CA GLY A 150 -6.23 -5.24 4.62
C GLY A 150 -7.74 -4.98 4.65
N ARG A 151 -8.15 -3.81 5.13
CA ARG A 151 -9.57 -3.42 5.14
C ARG A 151 -10.14 -3.23 3.73
N ALA A 152 -9.38 -2.60 2.84
CA ALA A 152 -9.80 -2.38 1.47
C ALA A 152 -10.05 -3.70 0.71
N SER A 153 -9.37 -4.79 1.08
CA SER A 153 -9.57 -6.10 0.44
C SER A 153 -10.99 -6.68 0.62
N PHE A 154 -11.76 -6.17 1.58
CA PHE A 154 -13.17 -6.56 1.79
C PHE A 154 -14.17 -5.64 1.08
N PHE A 155 -13.74 -4.51 0.52
CA PHE A 155 -14.60 -3.64 -0.28
C PHE A 155 -14.69 -4.18 -1.70
N LEU A 156 -15.62 -5.07 -1.92
CA LEU A 156 -16.00 -5.57 -3.24
C LEU A 156 -17.51 -5.36 -3.41
N PRO A 157 -17.94 -4.73 -4.48
CA PRO A 157 -17.23 -3.97 -5.50
C PRO A 157 -17.17 -2.47 -5.16
N TRP A 158 -16.06 -1.82 -5.44
CA TRP A 158 -16.01 -0.37 -5.54
C TRP A 158 -16.90 0.04 -6.72
N ARG A 159 -18.11 0.42 -6.44
CA ARG A 159 -18.96 1.03 -7.47
C ARG A 159 -18.31 2.32 -7.90
N ALA A 160 -17.68 2.30 -9.07
CA ALA A 160 -17.16 3.51 -9.66
C ALA A 160 -18.29 4.54 -9.71
N SER A 161 -18.07 5.73 -9.14
CA SER A 161 -19.03 6.80 -9.29
C SER A 161 -19.23 7.09 -10.78
N PRO A 162 -20.41 7.55 -11.21
CA PRO A 162 -20.63 7.96 -12.61
C PRO A 162 -19.59 8.95 -13.12
N LEU A 163 -19.04 9.80 -12.22
CA LEU A 163 -17.95 10.74 -12.50
C LEU A 163 -16.60 10.04 -12.76
N ALA A 164 -16.30 8.92 -12.09
CA ALA A 164 -15.07 8.16 -12.37
C ALA A 164 -15.15 7.47 -13.75
N ARG A 165 -16.32 6.99 -14.15
CA ARG A 165 -16.56 6.43 -15.49
C ARG A 165 -16.47 7.50 -16.58
N SER A 166 -17.01 8.71 -16.35
CA SER A 166 -16.92 9.81 -17.31
C SER A 166 -15.49 10.34 -17.45
N ARG A 167 -14.70 10.38 -16.36
CA ARG A 167 -13.28 10.74 -16.41
C ARG A 167 -12.45 9.71 -17.18
N GLY A 168 -12.74 8.41 -17.06
CA GLY A 168 -12.12 7.37 -17.88
C GLY A 168 -12.45 7.52 -19.36
N TRP A 169 -13.66 7.96 -19.69
CA TRP A 169 -14.07 8.22 -21.07
C TRP A 169 -13.43 9.50 -21.62
N LEU A 170 -13.40 10.60 -20.86
CA LEU A 170 -12.69 11.84 -21.22
C LEU A 170 -11.17 11.63 -21.36
N GLY A 171 -10.59 10.75 -20.56
CA GLY A 171 -9.18 10.35 -20.71
C GLY A 171 -8.90 9.61 -22.02
N ARG A 172 -9.91 8.96 -22.64
CA ARG A 172 -9.79 8.34 -23.98
C ARG A 172 -9.88 9.34 -25.12
N ILE A 173 -10.47 10.51 -24.90
CA ILE A 173 -10.59 11.59 -25.89
C ILE A 173 -9.42 12.58 -25.79
N GLY A 174 -8.65 12.54 -24.67
CA GLY A 174 -7.50 13.42 -24.48
C GLY A 174 -6.38 13.07 -25.48
N VAL A 175 -6.05 14.01 -26.34
CA VAL A 175 -4.88 13.93 -27.23
C VAL A 175 -3.64 13.76 -26.35
N ALA A 176 -2.96 12.62 -26.49
CA ALA A 176 -1.73 12.38 -25.75
C ALA A 176 -0.64 13.35 -26.24
N GLN A 177 -0.01 14.07 -25.34
CA GLN A 177 1.10 14.95 -25.68
C GLN A 177 2.41 14.18 -25.52
N VAL A 178 3.03 13.81 -26.64
CA VAL A 178 4.34 13.17 -26.67
C VAL A 178 5.39 14.14 -26.15
N ARG A 179 6.20 13.66 -25.21
CA ARG A 179 7.31 14.39 -24.61
C ARG A 179 8.64 13.98 -25.17
N GLU A 180 8.86 12.67 -25.34
CA GLU A 180 10.10 12.11 -25.85
C GLU A 180 9.86 10.78 -26.56
N ARG A 181 10.75 10.46 -27.51
CA ARG A 181 10.80 9.17 -28.20
C ARG A 181 12.22 8.61 -28.15
N ALA A 182 12.36 7.38 -27.66
CA ALA A 182 13.61 6.63 -27.62
C ALA A 182 13.41 5.26 -28.30
N GLY A 183 13.47 5.25 -29.62
CA GLY A 183 13.09 4.09 -30.43
C GLY A 183 11.58 3.83 -30.33
N GLU A 184 11.18 2.62 -29.92
CA GLU A 184 9.79 2.23 -29.69
C GLU A 184 9.22 2.72 -28.34
N LEU A 185 10.09 3.22 -27.45
CA LEU A 185 9.65 3.78 -26.18
C LEU A 185 9.26 5.24 -26.34
N VAL A 186 8.09 5.58 -25.82
CA VAL A 186 7.51 6.92 -25.89
C VAL A 186 7.09 7.37 -24.50
N VAL A 187 7.55 8.55 -24.11
CA VAL A 187 7.00 9.27 -22.94
C VAL A 187 5.91 10.21 -23.43
N ARG A 188 4.73 10.11 -22.85
CA ARG A 188 3.59 10.98 -23.18
C ARG A 188 2.82 11.38 -21.95
N ASP A 189 2.26 12.59 -21.99
CA ASP A 189 1.28 13.04 -20.98
C ASP A 189 -0.13 12.82 -21.52
N ARG A 190 -0.97 12.13 -20.72
CA ARG A 190 -2.36 11.83 -21.08
C ARG A 190 -3.27 12.15 -19.89
N GLY A 191 -4.05 13.21 -20.03
CA GLY A 191 -4.86 13.72 -18.93
C GLY A 191 -3.98 14.14 -17.75
N ARG A 192 -4.20 13.57 -16.59
CA ARG A 192 -3.42 13.84 -15.37
C ARG A 192 -2.20 12.92 -15.17
N PHE A 193 -1.90 12.07 -16.14
CA PHE A 193 -0.84 11.07 -16.02
C PHE A 193 0.24 11.28 -17.08
N ARG A 194 1.47 10.96 -16.69
CA ARG A 194 2.60 10.68 -17.58
C ARG A 194 2.71 9.18 -17.75
N GLU A 195 2.87 8.74 -18.99
CA GLU A 195 2.98 7.34 -19.37
C GLU A 195 4.32 7.11 -20.09
N MET A 196 4.98 5.99 -19.77
CA MET A 196 5.99 5.38 -20.61
C MET A 196 5.32 4.24 -21.36
N VAL A 197 5.37 4.29 -22.67
CA VAL A 197 4.64 3.40 -23.57
C VAL A 197 5.61 2.78 -24.56
N ARG A 198 5.47 1.48 -24.78
CA ARG A 198 6.06 0.85 -25.95
C ARG A 198 5.01 0.84 -27.07
N GLU A 199 5.32 1.56 -28.14
CA GLU A 199 4.49 1.55 -29.36
C GLU A 199 4.86 0.32 -30.19
N SER A 200 3.86 -0.41 -30.67
CA SER A 200 4.02 -1.53 -31.59
C SER A 200 2.87 -1.60 -32.61
N GLU A 201 3.08 -2.34 -33.69
CA GLU A 201 2.05 -2.54 -34.74
C GLU A 201 0.81 -3.24 -34.18
N ASP A 202 0.98 -4.10 -33.17
CA ASP A 202 -0.10 -4.84 -32.52
C ASP A 202 -0.84 -4.02 -31.45
N GLY A 203 -0.38 -2.80 -31.19
CA GLY A 203 -0.95 -1.86 -30.22
C GLY A 203 0.04 -1.40 -29.16
N ASP A 204 -0.30 -0.29 -28.51
CA ASP A 204 0.52 0.32 -27.48
C ASP A 204 0.44 -0.43 -26.16
N VAL A 205 1.58 -0.74 -25.55
CA VAL A 205 1.67 -1.28 -24.19
C VAL A 205 2.19 -0.19 -23.24
N VAL A 206 1.37 0.18 -22.25
CA VAL A 206 1.78 1.13 -21.23
C VAL A 206 2.60 0.41 -20.16
N TRP A 207 3.90 0.68 -20.11
CA TRP A 207 4.81 0.08 -19.15
C TRP A 207 4.81 0.78 -17.80
N THR A 208 4.52 2.08 -17.79
CA THR A 208 4.50 2.88 -16.57
C THR A 208 3.49 3.99 -16.70
N ARG A 209 2.86 4.30 -15.57
CA ARG A 209 2.01 5.47 -15.41
C ARG A 209 2.34 6.16 -14.10
N ALA A 210 2.50 7.48 -14.14
CA ALA A 210 2.73 8.32 -12.97
C ALA A 210 1.79 9.52 -12.99
N SER A 211 1.30 9.94 -11.83
CA SER A 211 0.53 11.18 -11.71
C SER A 211 1.44 12.39 -11.94
N LEU A 212 0.97 13.38 -12.69
CA LEU A 212 1.70 14.62 -12.94
C LEU A 212 1.74 15.55 -11.71
N ASP A 213 0.85 15.35 -10.76
CA ASP A 213 0.69 16.16 -9.56
C ASP A 213 1.28 15.51 -8.29
N GLY A 214 1.99 14.38 -8.42
CA GLY A 214 2.52 13.68 -7.26
C GLY A 214 3.43 12.49 -7.55
N VAL A 215 3.73 11.72 -6.51
CA VAL A 215 4.60 10.52 -6.53
C VAL A 215 3.82 9.24 -6.84
N ARG A 216 2.53 9.34 -7.14
CA ARG A 216 1.66 8.17 -7.27
C ARG A 216 1.74 7.54 -8.64
N SER A 217 1.68 6.21 -8.66
CA SER A 217 1.41 5.47 -9.89
C SER A 217 -0.07 5.64 -10.27
N GLY A 218 -0.44 5.36 -11.47
CA GLY A 218 -1.85 5.27 -11.84
C GLY A 218 -2.40 3.85 -11.60
N TRP A 219 -1.61 2.95 -11.01
CA TRP A 219 -1.91 1.53 -10.87
C TRP A 219 -1.71 1.03 -9.45
N PHE A 220 -2.75 0.44 -8.89
CA PHE A 220 -2.77 0.05 -7.48
C PHE A 220 -1.75 -1.03 -7.12
N TYR A 221 -1.34 -1.87 -8.05
CA TYR A 221 -0.35 -2.92 -7.75
C TYR A 221 1.00 -2.35 -7.28
N VAL A 222 1.36 -1.15 -7.74
CA VAL A 222 2.61 -0.49 -7.34
C VAL A 222 2.60 -0.14 -5.84
N GLU A 223 1.46 0.32 -5.33
CA GLU A 223 1.29 0.58 -3.90
C GLU A 223 1.35 -0.70 -3.07
N LEU A 224 0.97 -1.85 -3.64
CA LEU A 224 1.06 -3.14 -2.95
C LEU A 224 2.50 -3.62 -2.71
N PHE A 225 3.50 -3.08 -3.39
CA PHE A 225 4.90 -3.40 -3.09
C PHE A 225 5.31 -2.99 -1.67
N HIS A 226 4.67 -1.97 -1.10
CA HIS A 226 4.85 -1.59 0.30
C HIS A 226 4.48 -2.71 1.29
N LEU A 227 3.70 -3.71 0.87
CA LEU A 227 3.39 -4.87 1.71
C LEU A 227 4.64 -5.70 2.02
N ALA A 228 5.57 -5.83 1.08
CA ALA A 228 6.86 -6.48 1.35
C ALA A 228 7.66 -5.66 2.38
N ALA A 229 7.70 -4.34 2.25
CA ALA A 229 8.35 -3.48 3.23
C ALA A 229 7.69 -3.56 4.62
N ALA A 230 6.36 -3.66 4.69
CA ALA A 230 5.62 -3.84 5.94
C ALA A 230 5.95 -5.19 6.63
N ARG A 231 6.25 -6.24 5.85
CA ARG A 231 6.61 -7.57 6.37
C ARG A 231 8.07 -7.68 6.76
N ALA A 232 8.95 -6.88 6.16
CA ALA A 232 10.37 -6.89 6.46
C ALA A 232 10.66 -6.36 7.88
N ARG A 233 11.56 -7.04 8.62
CA ARG A 233 11.99 -6.59 9.97
C ARG A 233 12.67 -5.23 9.94
N GLN A 234 13.38 -4.93 8.86
CA GLN A 234 14.09 -3.67 8.64
C GLN A 234 13.79 -3.17 7.22
N ARG A 235 13.98 -1.87 6.99
CA ARG A 235 13.72 -1.19 5.71
C ARG A 235 14.87 -0.25 5.39
N ARG A 236 16.11 -0.78 5.48
CA ARG A 236 17.35 -0.01 5.22
C ARG A 236 17.80 -0.13 3.78
N SER A 237 17.39 -1.19 3.11
CA SER A 237 17.80 -1.46 1.73
C SER A 237 16.70 -2.18 0.95
N ALA A 238 16.51 -1.76 -0.30
CA ALA A 238 15.59 -2.39 -1.23
C ALA A 238 16.26 -2.65 -2.58
N LEU A 239 15.90 -3.73 -3.24
CA LEU A 239 16.23 -4.04 -4.61
C LEU A 239 14.96 -4.06 -5.44
N PHE A 240 14.98 -3.36 -6.58
CA PHE A 240 13.93 -3.42 -7.58
C PHE A 240 14.47 -4.08 -8.86
N LEU A 241 13.81 -5.13 -9.30
CA LEU A 241 14.06 -5.82 -10.56
C LEU A 241 12.98 -5.40 -11.54
N GLY A 242 13.37 -4.55 -12.48
CA GLY A 242 12.50 -3.75 -13.33
C GLY A 242 12.36 -2.32 -12.77
N ALA A 243 12.69 -1.33 -13.60
CA ALA A 243 12.62 0.07 -13.22
C ALA A 243 11.27 0.71 -13.58
N GLY A 244 10.74 0.37 -14.76
CA GLY A 244 9.65 1.12 -15.35
C GLY A 244 9.93 2.63 -15.30
N GLY A 245 9.00 3.44 -14.81
CA GLY A 245 9.22 4.87 -14.58
C GLY A 245 9.85 5.22 -13.23
N GLY A 246 10.26 4.24 -12.43
CA GLY A 246 10.84 4.51 -11.11
C GLY A 246 9.86 4.97 -10.04
N VAL A 247 8.55 4.88 -10.29
CA VAL A 247 7.51 5.39 -9.38
C VAL A 247 7.55 4.67 -8.04
N ALA A 248 7.69 3.33 -8.05
CA ALA A 248 7.81 2.54 -6.83
C ALA A 248 9.02 2.95 -5.97
N MET A 249 10.19 3.19 -6.61
CA MET A 249 11.42 3.61 -5.92
C MET A 249 11.25 4.98 -5.26
N ARG A 250 10.58 5.93 -5.95
CA ARG A 250 10.26 7.26 -5.39
C ARG A 250 9.34 7.14 -4.19
N GLN A 251 8.29 6.32 -4.28
CA GLN A 251 7.37 6.06 -3.18
C GLN A 251 8.08 5.43 -1.97
N PHE A 252 9.01 4.48 -2.23
CA PHE A 252 9.81 3.87 -1.16
C PHE A 252 10.74 4.87 -0.49
N ALA A 253 11.42 5.70 -1.25
CA ALA A 253 12.30 6.74 -0.70
C ALA A 253 11.53 7.76 0.15
N GLU A 254 10.32 8.11 -0.24
CA GLU A 254 9.43 9.01 0.50
C GLU A 254 8.89 8.34 1.77
N ALA A 255 8.42 7.09 1.67
CA ALA A 255 7.82 6.35 2.78
C ALA A 255 8.84 5.85 3.81
N TYR A 256 10.08 5.58 3.38
CA TYR A 256 11.15 5.01 4.23
C TYR A 256 12.41 5.88 4.14
N PRO A 257 12.47 7.04 4.81
CA PRO A 257 13.61 7.96 4.76
C PRO A 257 14.92 7.26 5.10
N GLY A 258 15.93 7.42 4.24
CA GLY A 258 17.25 6.81 4.41
C GLY A 258 17.39 5.38 3.87
N ILE A 259 16.37 4.82 3.24
CA ILE A 259 16.47 3.54 2.54
C ILE A 259 17.46 3.65 1.36
N ALA A 260 18.42 2.72 1.28
CA ALA A 260 19.26 2.56 0.09
C ALA A 260 18.50 1.72 -0.96
N ILE A 261 18.44 2.21 -2.19
CA ILE A 261 17.69 1.57 -3.27
C ILE A 261 18.64 1.18 -4.39
N ASP A 262 18.67 -0.11 -4.72
CA ASP A 262 19.26 -0.64 -5.93
C ASP A 262 18.13 -0.95 -6.93
N VAL A 263 18.30 -0.59 -8.20
CA VAL A 263 17.39 -0.93 -9.29
C VAL A 263 18.15 -1.53 -10.47
N VAL A 264 17.58 -2.57 -11.04
CA VAL A 264 18.12 -3.26 -12.22
C VAL A 264 17.10 -3.23 -13.32
N ASP A 265 17.48 -2.79 -14.50
CA ASP A 265 16.66 -2.88 -15.69
C ASP A 265 17.49 -3.38 -16.88
N LEU A 266 16.87 -4.15 -17.76
CA LEU A 266 17.54 -4.71 -18.94
C LEU A 266 17.82 -3.63 -19.99
N ASP A 267 16.92 -2.63 -20.11
CA ASP A 267 17.00 -1.60 -21.12
C ASP A 267 17.51 -0.27 -20.53
N PRO A 268 18.73 0.19 -20.92
CA PRO A 268 19.28 1.46 -20.44
C PRO A 268 18.37 2.66 -20.75
N ARG A 269 17.59 2.60 -21.87
CA ARG A 269 16.68 3.68 -22.25
C ARG A 269 15.55 3.85 -21.23
N VAL A 270 15.09 2.76 -20.62
CA VAL A 270 14.09 2.82 -19.54
C VAL A 270 14.62 3.61 -18.36
N LEU A 271 15.86 3.33 -17.92
CA LEU A 271 16.50 4.05 -16.83
C LEU A 271 16.73 5.54 -17.15
N GLU A 272 17.13 5.86 -18.39
CA GLU A 272 17.28 7.22 -18.85
C GLU A 272 15.97 7.99 -18.84
N LEU A 273 14.91 7.42 -19.44
CA LEU A 273 13.58 8.02 -19.46
C LEU A 273 12.99 8.17 -18.05
N ALA A 274 13.20 7.17 -17.18
CA ALA A 274 12.76 7.22 -15.79
C ALA A 274 13.44 8.36 -15.02
N ARG A 275 14.77 8.55 -15.24
CA ARG A 275 15.53 9.65 -14.64
C ARG A 275 15.02 11.00 -15.11
N ASP A 276 14.87 11.17 -16.41
CA ASP A 276 14.64 12.46 -17.03
C ASP A 276 13.18 12.91 -16.97
N TRP A 277 12.24 11.98 -17.00
CA TRP A 277 10.82 12.28 -17.10
C TRP A 277 9.98 11.88 -15.88
N PHE A 278 10.40 10.89 -15.08
CA PHE A 278 9.62 10.37 -13.96
C PHE A 278 10.26 10.65 -12.59
N GLY A 279 11.38 11.38 -12.57
CA GLY A 279 12.02 11.82 -11.35
C GLY A 279 12.80 10.74 -10.61
N LEU A 280 13.18 9.66 -11.28
CA LEU A 280 14.05 8.63 -10.69
C LEU A 280 15.40 9.20 -10.25
N GLY A 281 15.94 10.18 -10.97
CA GLY A 281 17.20 10.86 -10.62
C GLY A 281 17.17 11.69 -9.33
N ALA A 282 15.97 11.99 -8.80
CA ALA A 282 15.80 12.69 -7.53
C ALA A 282 15.69 11.76 -6.32
N VAL A 283 15.72 10.43 -6.52
CA VAL A 283 15.64 9.45 -5.44
C VAL A 283 16.96 9.42 -4.69
N PRO A 284 16.97 9.75 -3.38
CA PRO A 284 18.19 9.69 -2.58
C PRO A 284 18.73 8.25 -2.47
N ALA A 285 20.04 8.10 -2.40
CA ALA A 285 20.72 6.81 -2.21
C ALA A 285 20.25 5.70 -3.19
N LEU A 286 19.94 6.08 -4.45
CA LEU A 286 19.62 5.15 -5.52
C LEU A 286 20.87 4.80 -6.33
N THR A 287 21.02 3.49 -6.61
CA THR A 287 22.02 2.99 -7.57
C THR A 287 21.29 2.20 -8.66
N ALA A 288 21.49 2.60 -9.90
CA ALA A 288 20.89 1.95 -11.07
C ALA A 288 21.92 1.07 -11.80
N TYR A 289 21.48 -0.12 -12.20
CA TYR A 289 22.27 -1.09 -12.94
C TYR A 289 21.55 -1.46 -14.24
N VAL A 290 22.31 -1.58 -15.32
CA VAL A 290 21.82 -2.13 -16.58
C VAL A 290 22.21 -3.59 -16.64
N GLY A 291 21.22 -4.49 -16.78
CA GLY A 291 21.50 -5.93 -16.86
C GLY A 291 20.27 -6.80 -16.71
N ASP A 292 20.45 -8.09 -16.93
CA ASP A 292 19.42 -9.10 -16.69
C ASP A 292 19.18 -9.29 -15.20
N ALA A 293 17.90 -9.31 -14.80
CA ALA A 293 17.48 -9.42 -13.40
C ALA A 293 17.90 -10.76 -12.76
N ALA A 294 17.81 -11.87 -13.50
CA ALA A 294 18.20 -13.18 -12.99
C ALA A 294 19.71 -13.28 -12.80
N ASP A 295 20.47 -12.82 -13.77
CA ASP A 295 21.92 -12.79 -13.70
C ASP A 295 22.41 -11.88 -12.56
N PHE A 296 21.81 -10.70 -12.40
CA PHE A 296 22.16 -9.78 -11.32
C PHE A 296 21.95 -10.42 -9.95
N VAL A 297 20.79 -11.02 -9.71
CA VAL A 297 20.48 -11.67 -8.42
C VAL A 297 21.38 -12.89 -8.20
N HIS A 298 21.68 -13.66 -9.25
CA HIS A 298 22.58 -14.82 -9.17
C HIS A 298 23.98 -14.46 -8.67
N HIS A 299 24.54 -13.35 -9.16
CA HIS A 299 25.90 -12.88 -8.81
C HIS A 299 25.92 -11.97 -7.57
N ALA A 300 24.76 -11.53 -7.06
CA ALA A 300 24.70 -10.67 -5.90
C ALA A 300 25.11 -11.39 -4.61
N HIS A 301 25.67 -10.62 -3.67
CA HIS A 301 26.03 -11.14 -2.36
C HIS A 301 24.77 -11.57 -1.56
N PHE A 302 24.93 -12.60 -0.73
CA PHE A 302 23.88 -13.07 0.16
C PHE A 302 23.55 -12.00 1.24
N SER A 303 22.29 -12.02 1.70
CA SER A 303 21.80 -11.17 2.80
C SER A 303 22.09 -9.66 2.60
N ARG A 304 21.82 -9.16 1.39
CA ARG A 304 22.13 -7.76 1.02
C ARG A 304 20.95 -6.81 1.23
N TRP A 305 19.72 -7.24 0.92
CA TRP A 305 18.54 -6.39 0.96
C TRP A 305 17.52 -6.83 1.99
N ASP A 306 16.80 -5.86 2.55
CA ASP A 306 15.67 -6.08 3.44
C ASP A 306 14.37 -6.33 2.65
N VAL A 307 14.25 -5.70 1.48
CA VAL A 307 13.11 -5.81 0.58
C VAL A 307 13.59 -6.07 -0.83
N VAL A 308 12.93 -7.00 -1.53
CA VAL A 308 13.12 -7.20 -2.97
C VAL A 308 11.75 -7.08 -3.65
N VAL A 309 11.69 -6.31 -4.73
CA VAL A 309 10.51 -6.17 -5.59
C VAL A 309 10.87 -6.70 -6.97
N VAL A 310 10.08 -7.61 -7.49
CA VAL A 310 10.20 -8.15 -8.84
C VAL A 310 9.02 -7.65 -9.67
N ASP A 311 9.30 -6.74 -10.59
CA ASP A 311 8.33 -6.13 -11.50
C ASP A 311 8.95 -6.01 -12.91
N ALA A 312 9.53 -7.12 -13.39
CA ALA A 312 10.24 -7.21 -14.65
C ALA A 312 9.42 -8.00 -15.66
N PHE A 313 8.87 -7.29 -16.64
CA PHE A 313 8.06 -7.85 -17.71
C PHE A 313 8.70 -7.59 -19.08
N THR A 314 8.48 -8.52 -20.00
CA THR A 314 8.61 -8.27 -21.44
C THR A 314 7.18 -8.13 -21.95
N ASP A 315 6.74 -6.90 -22.18
CA ASP A 315 5.35 -6.52 -22.43
C ASP A 315 4.41 -6.88 -21.29
N LEU A 316 3.61 -7.92 -21.45
CA LEU A 316 2.67 -8.42 -20.45
C LEU A 316 3.05 -9.79 -19.89
N ASP A 317 4.22 -10.32 -20.30
CA ASP A 317 4.66 -11.64 -19.92
C ASP A 317 5.92 -11.59 -19.04
N LEU A 318 6.01 -12.51 -18.09
CA LEU A 318 7.20 -12.69 -17.28
C LEU A 318 8.29 -13.43 -18.08
N PRO A 319 9.55 -12.92 -18.08
CA PRO A 319 10.66 -13.64 -18.69
C PRO A 319 10.82 -15.05 -18.10
N ARG A 320 11.07 -16.05 -18.95
CA ARG A 320 11.23 -17.44 -18.49
C ARG A 320 12.35 -17.61 -17.48
N ALA A 321 13.39 -16.81 -17.56
CA ALA A 321 14.50 -16.81 -16.62
C ALA A 321 14.07 -16.51 -15.17
N LEU A 322 12.96 -15.78 -14.97
CA LEU A 322 12.38 -15.49 -13.66
C LEU A 322 11.42 -16.57 -13.15
N LEU A 323 11.08 -17.57 -13.99
CA LEU A 323 10.13 -18.64 -13.67
C LEU A 323 10.81 -19.98 -13.39
N VAL A 324 12.01 -19.94 -12.81
CA VAL A 324 12.82 -21.14 -12.52
C VAL A 324 13.17 -21.23 -11.03
N PRO A 325 13.30 -22.45 -10.47
CA PRO A 325 13.57 -22.63 -9.04
C PRO A 325 14.86 -21.97 -8.54
N CYS A 326 15.90 -21.88 -9.39
CA CYS A 326 17.16 -21.26 -9.00
C CYS A 326 16.99 -19.75 -8.76
N PHE A 327 16.20 -19.05 -9.56
CA PHE A 327 15.93 -17.62 -9.36
C PHE A 327 15.25 -17.36 -8.00
N PHE A 328 14.24 -18.15 -7.62
CA PHE A 328 13.57 -18.00 -6.32
C PHE A 328 14.48 -18.32 -5.14
N ARG A 329 15.36 -19.32 -5.27
CA ARG A 329 16.40 -19.58 -4.27
C ARG A 329 17.38 -18.42 -4.14
N ASP A 330 17.77 -17.84 -5.26
CA ASP A 330 18.66 -16.67 -5.29
C ASP A 330 17.98 -15.44 -4.68
N LEU A 331 16.69 -15.18 -4.97
CA LEU A 331 15.90 -14.15 -4.30
C LEU A 331 15.90 -14.34 -2.76
N SER A 332 15.66 -15.56 -2.29
CA SER A 332 15.73 -15.86 -0.86
C SER A 332 17.14 -15.65 -0.29
N ARG A 333 18.17 -16.06 -1.02
CA ARG A 333 19.58 -15.93 -0.61
C ARG A 333 20.02 -14.47 -0.45
N VAL A 334 19.60 -13.58 -1.34
CA VAL A 334 20.00 -12.17 -1.31
C VAL A 334 19.22 -11.33 -0.31
N LEU A 335 18.03 -11.77 0.11
CA LEU A 335 17.30 -11.17 1.22
C LEU A 335 18.03 -11.40 2.55
N ARG A 336 18.00 -10.42 3.43
CA ARG A 336 18.43 -10.57 4.84
C ARG A 336 17.45 -11.46 5.60
N PRO A 337 17.89 -12.14 6.68
CA PRO A 337 16.97 -12.80 7.60
C PRO A 337 15.90 -11.80 8.08
N GLY A 338 14.63 -12.19 7.96
CA GLY A 338 13.50 -11.31 8.23
C GLY A 338 13.18 -10.31 7.12
N GLY A 339 13.83 -10.46 5.95
CA GLY A 339 13.49 -9.69 4.75
C GLY A 339 12.29 -10.27 4.00
N ALA A 340 11.75 -9.51 3.05
CA ALA A 340 10.57 -9.90 2.29
C ALA A 340 10.67 -9.55 0.80
N VAL A 341 9.96 -10.33 -0.02
CA VAL A 341 9.83 -10.14 -1.46
C VAL A 341 8.38 -9.81 -1.82
N ALA A 342 8.21 -8.90 -2.80
CA ALA A 342 7.00 -8.74 -3.58
C ALA A 342 7.30 -9.11 -5.03
N PHE A 343 6.58 -10.06 -5.59
CA PHE A 343 6.71 -10.50 -6.97
C PHE A 343 5.41 -10.20 -7.70
N ASN A 344 5.45 -9.27 -8.67
CA ASN A 344 4.30 -8.97 -9.51
C ASN A 344 4.16 -10.01 -10.64
N THR A 345 2.95 -10.47 -10.86
CA THR A 345 2.59 -11.37 -11.96
C THR A 345 1.21 -11.01 -12.50
N ILE A 346 0.91 -11.38 -13.75
CA ILE A 346 -0.37 -11.08 -14.40
C ILE A 346 -1.03 -12.39 -14.82
N GLY A 347 -2.22 -12.66 -14.25
CA GLY A 347 -2.97 -13.89 -14.57
C GLY A 347 -4.23 -14.03 -13.74
N ALA A 348 -4.96 -15.13 -13.95
CA ALA A 348 -6.06 -15.54 -13.08
C ALA A 348 -5.53 -16.32 -11.87
N LEU A 349 -6.19 -16.18 -10.71
CA LEU A 349 -5.81 -16.87 -9.49
C LEU A 349 -5.85 -18.39 -9.68
N GLY A 350 -4.84 -19.07 -9.12
CA GLY A 350 -4.77 -20.53 -9.13
C GLY A 350 -4.48 -21.18 -10.49
N THR A 351 -4.25 -20.39 -11.54
CA THR A 351 -4.01 -20.89 -12.90
C THR A 351 -2.73 -20.33 -13.52
N GLY A 352 -2.22 -21.00 -14.55
CA GLY A 352 -1.12 -20.53 -15.39
C GLY A 352 0.09 -20.02 -14.60
N VAL A 353 0.61 -18.86 -15.00
CA VAL A 353 1.81 -18.24 -14.44
C VAL A 353 1.66 -17.89 -12.94
N VAL A 354 0.46 -17.50 -12.50
CA VAL A 354 0.22 -17.15 -11.09
C VAL A 354 0.45 -18.36 -10.19
N ARG A 355 -0.08 -19.53 -10.58
CA ARG A 355 0.13 -20.80 -9.86
C ARG A 355 1.60 -21.23 -9.88
N ASP A 356 2.29 -21.02 -11.00
CA ASP A 356 3.72 -21.39 -11.11
C ASP A 356 4.58 -20.48 -10.21
N VAL A 357 4.34 -19.18 -10.20
CA VAL A 357 5.02 -18.22 -9.30
C VAL A 357 4.71 -18.55 -7.83
N GLU A 358 3.46 -18.84 -7.49
CA GLU A 358 3.09 -19.25 -6.13
C GLU A 358 3.85 -20.51 -5.70
N ARG A 359 3.86 -21.57 -6.52
CA ARG A 359 4.54 -22.82 -6.25
C ARG A 359 6.04 -22.60 -6.06
N LEU A 360 6.67 -21.81 -6.91
CA LEU A 360 8.10 -21.47 -6.83
C LEU A 360 8.40 -20.63 -5.57
N ALA A 361 7.56 -19.65 -5.28
CA ALA A 361 7.71 -18.86 -4.06
C ALA A 361 7.59 -19.71 -2.79
N ARG A 362 6.61 -20.63 -2.72
CA ARG A 362 6.46 -21.57 -1.59
C ARG A 362 7.64 -22.51 -1.42
N SER A 363 8.42 -22.76 -2.47
CA SER A 363 9.64 -23.58 -2.37
C SER A 363 10.86 -22.83 -1.79
N ALA A 364 10.81 -21.48 -1.75
CA ALA A 364 11.96 -20.65 -1.38
C ALA A 364 11.70 -19.73 -0.17
N PHE A 365 10.43 -19.47 0.16
CA PHE A 365 10.01 -18.56 1.23
C PHE A 365 9.06 -19.24 2.22
N ASP A 366 9.09 -18.81 3.47
CA ASP A 366 8.35 -19.46 4.55
C ASP A 366 6.87 -19.05 4.61
N ASP A 367 6.55 -17.78 4.36
CA ASP A 367 5.18 -17.24 4.45
C ASP A 367 4.80 -16.58 3.13
N VAL A 368 4.16 -17.36 2.27
CA VAL A 368 3.75 -16.93 0.93
C VAL A 368 2.27 -16.54 0.92
N ARG A 369 1.98 -15.34 0.42
CA ARG A 369 0.63 -14.80 0.26
C ARG A 369 0.43 -14.26 -1.17
N LEU A 370 -0.75 -14.45 -1.69
CA LEU A 370 -1.17 -13.88 -2.97
C LEU A 370 -2.13 -12.73 -2.70
N VAL A 371 -1.86 -11.59 -3.31
CA VAL A 371 -2.70 -10.40 -3.21
C VAL A 371 -3.18 -10.03 -4.61
N PRO A 372 -4.41 -10.42 -4.99
CA PRO A 372 -4.99 -10.00 -6.27
C PRO A 372 -5.24 -8.50 -6.25
N VAL A 373 -4.90 -7.83 -7.34
CA VAL A 373 -5.10 -6.40 -7.51
C VAL A 373 -6.45 -6.15 -8.16
N LEU A 374 -7.25 -5.32 -7.53
CA LEU A 374 -8.53 -4.87 -8.07
C LEU A 374 -8.43 -3.38 -8.36
N ASP A 375 -8.70 -3.00 -9.60
CA ASP A 375 -8.80 -1.61 -9.97
C ASP A 375 -10.14 -1.01 -9.53
N GLU A 376 -10.17 0.31 -9.41
CA GLU A 376 -11.38 1.03 -8.98
C GLU A 376 -12.56 0.74 -9.92
N GLY A 377 -13.63 0.14 -9.38
CA GLY A 377 -14.84 -0.21 -10.11
C GLY A 377 -14.80 -1.56 -10.82
N GLU A 378 -13.77 -2.36 -10.57
CA GLU A 378 -13.69 -3.73 -11.06
C GLU A 378 -14.42 -4.65 -10.08
N ASP A 379 -15.33 -5.49 -10.59
CA ASP A 379 -15.93 -6.58 -9.83
C ASP A 379 -14.91 -7.72 -9.62
N TYR A 380 -14.96 -8.35 -8.46
CA TYR A 380 -14.09 -9.50 -8.20
C TYR A 380 -14.56 -10.70 -9.02
N ASP A 381 -13.71 -11.08 -9.97
CA ASP A 381 -13.82 -12.31 -10.73
C ASP A 381 -12.51 -13.10 -10.54
N PRO A 382 -12.52 -14.27 -9.88
CA PRO A 382 -11.34 -15.07 -9.66
C PRO A 382 -10.68 -15.54 -10.96
N ASP A 383 -11.44 -15.67 -12.04
CA ASP A 383 -10.97 -16.12 -13.34
C ASP A 383 -10.45 -14.97 -14.23
N ALA A 384 -10.66 -13.72 -13.82
CA ALA A 384 -10.18 -12.57 -14.57
C ALA A 384 -8.65 -12.44 -14.49
N ARG A 385 -8.05 -12.16 -15.66
CA ARG A 385 -6.61 -11.84 -15.74
C ARG A 385 -6.34 -10.47 -15.11
N ARG A 386 -5.49 -10.43 -14.10
CA ARG A 386 -5.14 -9.22 -13.35
C ARG A 386 -3.72 -9.28 -12.80
N ASN A 387 -3.21 -8.16 -12.30
CA ASN A 387 -2.01 -8.19 -11.47
C ASN A 387 -2.28 -8.96 -10.17
N VAL A 388 -1.34 -9.81 -9.81
CA VAL A 388 -1.30 -10.53 -8.53
C VAL A 388 0.07 -10.31 -7.92
N VAL A 389 0.12 -9.71 -6.74
CA VAL A 389 1.38 -9.55 -6.00
C VAL A 389 1.56 -10.75 -5.09
N VAL A 390 2.59 -11.54 -5.36
CA VAL A 390 2.98 -12.69 -4.53
C VAL A 390 4.01 -12.20 -3.53
N LEU A 391 3.66 -12.29 -2.24
CA LEU A 391 4.51 -11.90 -1.12
C LEU A 391 5.18 -13.14 -0.53
N GLY A 392 6.46 -13.03 -0.18
CA GLY A 392 7.20 -14.06 0.54
C GLY A 392 8.08 -13.43 1.61
N SER A 393 8.38 -14.17 2.69
CA SER A 393 9.27 -13.72 3.75
C SER A 393 10.40 -14.74 3.97
N ARG A 394 11.62 -14.25 4.22
CA ARG A 394 12.76 -15.06 4.65
C ARG A 394 12.89 -15.01 6.16
N ARG A 395 12.84 -16.16 6.83
CA ARG A 395 13.14 -16.31 8.27
C ARG A 395 14.60 -16.07 8.60
#